data_f4f7a8192200c777889ebf3c9c183008
#
_entry.id   f4f7a8192200c777889ebf3c9c183008
#
_cell.length_a   1.000
_cell.length_b   1.000
_cell.length_c   1.000
_cell.angle_alpha   90.00
_cell.angle_beta   90.00
_cell.angle_gamma   90.00
#
_symmetry.space_group_name_H-M   'P 1'
#
loop_
_entity.id
_entity.type
_entity.pdbx_description
1 polymer ?
#
loop_
_entity_poly.entity_id
_entity_poly.type
_entity_poly.pdbx_seq_one_letter_code
_entity_poly.pdbx_strand_id
1 'polypeptide(L)'
;MVVHLVRMGAITMLIIACMFLPFLPGEYDGLAVTLSAMSQLFGMAGLMLVPLGLLWLIYEVRKRASRNWKLSAKPRGYHFAIASVVASSIVAIVVSLGAFVNIGLSLGIGTLALWTYIVSRLVPRLKLLKNAESGDCNPAPLYLICIPIVVTLFRFVFIVPATEFSRQYAIIRSEQLINDIEEYHKAHGQYPKSLLSVTKDYKPSMIGIKQFHYEPNDRAYNLYFEQFTYKFGAQEIVMYNKLDEHIMISHDSDILLWTPEELRSRRGYYAVHDASSPQWKYFWFD
;
A
#
# COMPACT_ATOMS: atom_id res chain seq x y z
N MET A 1 -26.98 -17.12 1.76
CA MET A 1 -26.63 -15.67 1.79
C MET A 1 -25.70 -15.32 2.94
N VAL A 2 -26.02 -15.63 4.19
CA VAL A 2 -25.19 -15.32 5.38
C VAL A 2 -23.73 -15.79 5.22
N VAL A 3 -23.49 -17.02 4.78
CA VAL A 3 -22.15 -17.58 4.57
C VAL A 3 -21.32 -16.76 3.56
N HIS A 4 -21.95 -16.22 2.51
CA HIS A 4 -21.25 -15.37 1.53
C HIS A 4 -20.93 -14.00 2.10
N LEU A 5 -21.80 -13.42 2.93
CA LEU A 5 -21.51 -12.15 3.62
C LEU A 5 -20.33 -12.30 4.57
N VAL A 6 -20.31 -13.38 5.37
CA VAL A 6 -19.19 -13.66 6.27
C VAL A 6 -17.87 -13.86 5.49
N ARG A 7 -17.89 -14.63 4.41
CA ARG A 7 -16.70 -14.83 3.56
C ARG A 7 -16.22 -13.53 2.93
N MET A 8 -17.13 -12.73 2.40
CA MET A 8 -16.83 -11.42 1.82
C MET A 8 -16.22 -10.51 2.87
N GLY A 9 -16.82 -10.42 4.06
CA GLY A 9 -16.27 -9.66 5.18
C GLY A 9 -14.87 -10.13 5.57
N ALA A 10 -14.65 -11.43 5.70
CA ALA A 10 -13.34 -12.00 6.06
C ALA A 10 -12.26 -11.68 5.00
N ILE A 11 -12.57 -11.80 3.71
CA ILE A 11 -11.64 -11.45 2.63
C ILE A 11 -11.34 -9.95 2.66
N THR A 12 -12.34 -9.11 2.81
CA THR A 12 -12.17 -7.64 2.88
C THR A 12 -11.30 -7.26 4.07
N MET A 13 -11.57 -7.81 5.25
CA MET A 13 -10.77 -7.54 6.45
C MET A 13 -9.32 -8.01 6.32
N LEU A 14 -9.10 -9.16 5.68
CA LEU A 14 -7.73 -9.64 5.40
C LEU A 14 -6.97 -8.68 4.49
N ILE A 15 -7.60 -8.21 3.41
CA ILE A 15 -6.97 -7.25 2.48
C ILE A 15 -6.66 -5.93 3.21
N ILE A 16 -7.61 -5.42 4.01
CA ILE A 16 -7.42 -4.21 4.81
C ILE A 16 -6.30 -4.42 5.83
N ALA A 17 -6.26 -5.53 6.54
CA ALA A 17 -5.18 -5.83 7.48
C ALA A 17 -3.81 -5.84 6.78
N CYS A 18 -3.68 -6.53 5.64
CA CYS A 18 -2.44 -6.52 4.85
C CYS A 18 -2.05 -5.10 4.41
N MET A 19 -3.01 -4.26 4.04
CA MET A 19 -2.77 -2.89 3.59
C MET A 19 -2.15 -2.01 4.68
N PHE A 20 -2.51 -2.23 5.94
CA PHE A 20 -2.05 -1.39 7.06
C PHE A 20 -0.86 -1.97 7.85
N LEU A 21 -0.40 -3.19 7.54
CA LEU A 21 0.74 -3.82 8.24
C LEU A 21 1.99 -2.92 8.36
N PRO A 22 2.46 -2.21 7.31
CA PRO A 22 3.68 -1.41 7.42
C PRO A 22 3.60 -0.27 8.44
N PHE A 23 2.39 0.19 8.75
CA PHE A 23 2.16 1.31 9.66
C PHE A 23 1.99 0.89 11.12
N LEU A 24 2.21 -0.40 11.43
CA LEU A 24 2.12 -0.91 12.79
C LEU A 24 3.51 -0.97 13.45
N PRO A 25 3.58 -0.81 14.78
CA PRO A 25 4.80 -1.06 15.53
C PRO A 25 5.27 -2.51 15.37
N GLY A 26 6.58 -2.69 15.19
CA GLY A 26 7.19 -4.01 15.02
C GLY A 26 8.57 -3.92 14.38
N GLU A 27 9.20 -5.07 14.18
CA GLU A 27 10.44 -5.14 13.40
C GLU A 27 10.13 -4.98 11.91
N TYR A 28 11.10 -4.43 11.16
CA TYR A 28 10.96 -4.25 9.72
C TYR A 28 10.66 -5.58 9.02
N ASP A 29 9.64 -5.55 8.16
CA ASP A 29 9.25 -6.70 7.35
C ASP A 29 8.94 -6.25 5.90
N GLY A 30 9.88 -6.52 4.99
CA GLY A 30 9.73 -6.23 3.56
C GLY A 30 8.56 -6.97 2.90
N LEU A 31 8.16 -8.15 3.43
CA LEU A 31 6.98 -8.86 2.94
C LEU A 31 5.70 -8.11 3.29
N ALA A 32 5.61 -7.56 4.50
CA ALA A 32 4.46 -6.75 4.92
C ALA A 32 4.32 -5.49 4.06
N VAL A 33 5.43 -4.80 3.76
CA VAL A 33 5.47 -3.65 2.84
C VAL A 33 4.93 -4.04 1.46
N THR A 34 5.41 -5.16 0.94
CA THR A 34 4.99 -5.71 -0.35
C THR A 34 3.50 -6.04 -0.38
N LEU A 35 3.00 -6.77 0.63
CA LEU A 35 1.59 -7.13 0.73
C LEU A 35 0.69 -5.89 0.83
N SER A 36 1.15 -4.85 1.52
CA SER A 36 0.45 -3.57 1.60
C SER A 36 0.33 -2.91 0.24
N ALA A 37 1.44 -2.75 -0.49
CA ALA A 37 1.44 -2.16 -1.82
C ALA A 37 0.50 -2.92 -2.78
N MET A 38 0.59 -4.25 -2.79
CA MET A 38 -0.29 -5.10 -3.61
C MET A 38 -1.76 -4.98 -3.23
N SER A 39 -2.07 -4.91 -1.92
CA SER A 39 -3.45 -4.75 -1.43
C SER A 39 -4.05 -3.41 -1.85
N GLN A 40 -3.25 -2.34 -1.82
CA GLN A 40 -3.65 -1.01 -2.28
C GLN A 40 -3.90 -0.99 -3.80
N LEU A 41 -2.99 -1.56 -4.59
CA LEU A 41 -3.14 -1.69 -6.04
C LEU A 41 -4.37 -2.53 -6.40
N PHE A 42 -4.58 -3.65 -5.71
CA PHE A 42 -5.74 -4.50 -5.91
C PHE A 42 -7.05 -3.75 -5.63
N GLY A 43 -7.13 -3.00 -4.53
CA GLY A 43 -8.30 -2.19 -4.19
C GLY A 43 -8.64 -1.19 -5.30
N MET A 44 -7.66 -0.41 -5.74
CA MET A 44 -7.85 0.62 -6.78
C MET A 44 -8.19 0.02 -8.15
N ALA A 45 -7.40 -0.96 -8.61
CA ALA A 45 -7.64 -1.61 -9.89
C ALA A 45 -8.95 -2.43 -9.87
N GLY A 46 -9.31 -2.97 -8.72
CA GLY A 46 -10.56 -3.69 -8.51
C GLY A 46 -11.82 -2.84 -8.75
N LEU A 47 -11.74 -1.49 -8.63
CA LEU A 47 -12.85 -0.61 -8.97
C LEU A 47 -13.31 -0.76 -10.42
N MET A 48 -12.43 -1.19 -11.33
CA MET A 48 -12.79 -1.50 -12.72
C MET A 48 -13.80 -2.65 -12.83
N LEU A 49 -13.92 -3.50 -11.81
CA LEU A 49 -14.87 -4.62 -11.78
C LEU A 49 -16.28 -4.18 -11.33
N VAL A 50 -16.41 -3.03 -10.69
CA VAL A 50 -17.67 -2.54 -10.11
C VAL A 50 -18.77 -2.37 -11.16
N PRO A 51 -18.55 -1.74 -12.32
CA PRO A 51 -19.59 -1.60 -13.36
C PRO A 51 -20.10 -2.95 -13.83
N LEU A 52 -19.21 -3.93 -14.01
CA LEU A 52 -19.59 -5.28 -14.41
C LEU A 52 -20.40 -5.97 -13.31
N GLY A 53 -19.98 -5.83 -12.06
CA GLY A 53 -20.71 -6.32 -10.89
C GLY A 53 -22.12 -5.75 -10.80
N LEU A 54 -22.29 -4.45 -11.04
CA LEU A 54 -23.59 -3.77 -11.03
C LEU A 54 -24.50 -4.31 -12.15
N LEU A 55 -24.00 -4.43 -13.38
CA LEU A 55 -24.76 -5.00 -14.50
C LEU A 55 -25.20 -6.43 -14.21
N TRP A 56 -24.31 -7.24 -13.65
CA TRP A 56 -24.64 -8.60 -13.25
C TRP A 56 -25.67 -8.65 -12.11
N LEU A 57 -25.54 -7.79 -11.11
CA LEU A 57 -26.51 -7.70 -10.01
C LEU A 57 -27.90 -7.32 -10.51
N ILE A 58 -28.00 -6.32 -11.39
CA ILE A 58 -29.26 -5.92 -12.03
C ILE A 58 -29.90 -7.10 -12.79
N TYR A 59 -29.07 -7.86 -13.52
CA TYR A 59 -29.54 -9.06 -14.19
C TYR A 59 -30.10 -10.10 -13.20
N GLU A 60 -29.39 -10.41 -12.10
CA GLU A 60 -29.83 -11.39 -11.10
C GLU A 60 -31.13 -10.95 -10.40
N VAL A 61 -31.27 -9.64 -10.06
CA VAL A 61 -32.48 -9.08 -9.45
C VAL A 61 -33.67 -9.19 -10.44
N ARG A 62 -33.48 -8.80 -11.70
CA ARG A 62 -34.54 -8.91 -12.72
C ARG A 62 -34.94 -10.35 -12.99
N LYS A 63 -33.98 -11.27 -13.01
CA LYS A 63 -34.22 -12.72 -13.14
C LYS A 63 -35.15 -13.21 -12.02
N ARG A 64 -34.93 -12.76 -10.79
CA ARG A 64 -35.74 -13.15 -9.63
C ARG A 64 -37.14 -12.54 -9.67
N ALA A 65 -37.27 -11.32 -10.14
CA ALA A 65 -38.56 -10.59 -10.20
C ALA A 65 -39.50 -11.13 -11.30
N SER A 66 -38.98 -11.77 -12.34
CA SER A 66 -39.78 -12.23 -13.45
C SER A 66 -40.30 -13.67 -13.23
N ARG A 67 -41.62 -13.79 -13.03
CA ARG A 67 -42.32 -15.08 -12.85
C ARG A 67 -42.23 -16.00 -14.09
N ASN A 68 -42.08 -15.40 -15.28
CA ASN A 68 -42.03 -16.10 -16.60
C ASN A 68 -40.63 -16.38 -17.11
N TRP A 69 -39.58 -16.13 -16.28
CA TRP A 69 -38.18 -16.28 -16.69
C TRP A 69 -37.81 -17.69 -17.18
N LYS A 70 -38.44 -18.72 -16.60
CA LYS A 70 -38.19 -20.14 -16.96
C LYS A 70 -38.46 -20.50 -18.42
N LEU A 71 -39.26 -19.68 -19.14
CA LEU A 71 -39.71 -19.98 -20.50
C LEU A 71 -38.92 -19.28 -21.62
N SER A 72 -38.14 -18.22 -21.33
CA SER A 72 -37.68 -17.36 -22.43
C SER A 72 -36.18 -17.01 -22.51
N ALA A 73 -35.33 -17.35 -21.54
CA ALA A 73 -33.98 -16.82 -21.57
C ALA A 73 -32.86 -17.86 -21.46
N LYS A 74 -31.96 -17.85 -22.44
CA LYS A 74 -30.64 -18.49 -22.33
C LYS A 74 -29.93 -18.00 -21.08
N PRO A 75 -29.20 -18.87 -20.32
CA PRO A 75 -28.57 -18.51 -19.07
C PRO A 75 -27.45 -17.48 -19.29
N ARG A 76 -27.77 -16.18 -19.24
CA ARG A 76 -26.80 -15.08 -19.38
C ARG A 76 -25.80 -15.00 -18.21
N GLY A 77 -26.09 -15.62 -17.07
CA GLY A 77 -25.18 -15.70 -15.93
C GLY A 77 -23.80 -16.26 -16.28
N TYR A 78 -23.74 -17.20 -17.21
CA TYR A 78 -22.48 -17.73 -17.74
C TYR A 78 -21.63 -16.65 -18.44
N HIS A 79 -22.25 -15.78 -19.24
CA HIS A 79 -21.55 -14.70 -19.94
C HIS A 79 -21.00 -13.66 -18.95
N PHE A 80 -21.75 -13.32 -17.89
CA PHE A 80 -21.27 -12.45 -16.84
C PHE A 80 -20.09 -13.07 -16.08
N ALA A 81 -20.15 -14.38 -15.79
CA ALA A 81 -19.05 -15.07 -15.14
C ALA A 81 -17.77 -15.07 -16.00
N ILE A 82 -17.88 -15.32 -17.32
CA ILE A 82 -16.73 -15.20 -18.23
C ILE A 82 -16.21 -13.77 -18.28
N ALA A 83 -17.08 -12.79 -18.47
CA ALA A 83 -16.69 -11.37 -18.50
C ALA A 83 -15.98 -10.96 -17.20
N SER A 84 -16.44 -11.47 -16.05
CA SER A 84 -15.79 -11.22 -14.75
C SER A 84 -14.39 -11.83 -14.67
N VAL A 85 -14.19 -13.04 -15.19
CA VAL A 85 -12.86 -13.68 -15.23
C VAL A 85 -11.93 -12.90 -16.16
N VAL A 86 -12.40 -12.47 -17.34
CA VAL A 86 -11.61 -11.66 -18.27
C VAL A 86 -11.23 -10.32 -17.64
N ALA A 87 -12.20 -9.59 -17.09
CA ALA A 87 -11.96 -8.31 -16.43
C ALA A 87 -11.02 -8.45 -15.24
N SER A 88 -11.20 -9.48 -14.39
CA SER A 88 -10.31 -9.76 -13.28
C SER A 88 -8.90 -10.16 -13.74
N SER A 89 -8.76 -10.78 -14.92
CA SER A 89 -7.44 -11.08 -15.50
C SER A 89 -6.73 -9.79 -15.93
N ILE A 90 -7.46 -8.80 -16.46
CA ILE A 90 -6.90 -7.49 -16.77
C ILE A 90 -6.41 -6.82 -15.49
N VAL A 91 -7.23 -6.82 -14.42
CA VAL A 91 -6.83 -6.29 -13.11
C VAL A 91 -5.58 -7.00 -12.58
N ALA A 92 -5.53 -8.33 -12.68
CA ALA A 92 -4.37 -9.10 -12.23
C ALA A 92 -3.09 -8.77 -13.02
N ILE A 93 -3.20 -8.52 -14.33
CA ILE A 93 -2.08 -8.08 -15.17
C ILE A 93 -1.61 -6.69 -14.71
N VAL A 94 -2.53 -5.74 -14.50
CA VAL A 94 -2.19 -4.39 -14.02
C VAL A 94 -1.49 -4.44 -12.66
N VAL A 95 -2.01 -5.24 -11.72
CA VAL A 95 -1.38 -5.43 -10.39
C VAL A 95 -0.01 -6.09 -10.52
N SER A 96 0.13 -7.09 -11.40
CA SER A 96 1.42 -7.78 -11.63
C SER A 96 2.47 -6.84 -12.26
N LEU A 97 2.07 -5.99 -13.20
CA LEU A 97 2.95 -4.97 -13.78
C LEU A 97 3.33 -3.91 -12.74
N GLY A 98 2.38 -3.45 -11.94
CA GLY A 98 2.66 -2.55 -10.82
C GLY A 98 3.62 -3.16 -9.80
N ALA A 99 3.44 -4.43 -9.44
CA ALA A 99 4.35 -5.15 -8.56
C ALA A 99 5.75 -5.32 -9.20
N PHE A 100 5.82 -5.60 -10.50
CA PHE A 100 7.08 -5.69 -11.24
C PHE A 100 7.88 -4.39 -11.20
N VAL A 101 7.23 -3.27 -11.50
CA VAL A 101 7.89 -1.95 -11.58
C VAL A 101 8.31 -1.45 -10.21
N ASN A 102 7.46 -1.58 -9.18
CA ASN A 102 7.70 -0.96 -7.88
C ASN A 102 8.40 -1.87 -6.87
N ILE A 103 8.34 -3.20 -7.04
CA ILE A 103 8.80 -4.15 -6.01
C ILE A 103 9.83 -5.13 -6.56
N GLY A 104 9.70 -5.53 -7.82
CA GLY A 104 10.62 -6.40 -8.51
C GLY A 104 10.01 -7.56 -9.29
N LEU A 105 10.82 -8.13 -10.19
CA LEU A 105 10.43 -9.16 -11.16
C LEU A 105 9.79 -10.40 -10.51
N SER A 106 10.35 -10.88 -9.41
CA SER A 106 9.89 -12.10 -8.75
C SER A 106 8.44 -12.01 -8.25
N LEU A 107 8.04 -10.85 -7.72
CA LEU A 107 6.69 -10.62 -7.23
C LEU A 107 5.67 -10.39 -8.35
N GLY A 108 6.06 -9.68 -9.40
CA GLY A 108 5.22 -9.56 -10.59
C GLY A 108 4.90 -10.93 -11.20
N ILE A 109 5.92 -11.79 -11.37
CA ILE A 109 5.74 -13.15 -11.89
C ILE A 109 4.92 -14.00 -10.91
N GLY A 110 5.21 -13.92 -9.59
CA GLY A 110 4.49 -14.68 -8.56
C GLY A 110 2.99 -14.35 -8.53
N THR A 111 2.63 -13.06 -8.64
CA THR A 111 1.23 -12.61 -8.71
C THR A 111 0.53 -13.15 -9.94
N LEU A 112 1.19 -13.10 -11.10
CA LEU A 112 0.62 -13.61 -12.35
C LEU A 112 0.46 -15.13 -12.31
N ALA A 113 1.43 -15.87 -11.76
CA ALA A 113 1.36 -17.31 -11.59
C ALA A 113 0.22 -17.71 -10.64
N LEU A 114 0.07 -17.02 -9.51
CA LEU A 114 -1.03 -17.23 -8.58
C LEU A 114 -2.38 -17.00 -9.26
N TRP A 115 -2.53 -15.91 -10.01
CA TRP A 115 -3.75 -15.64 -10.76
C TRP A 115 -4.05 -16.73 -11.79
N THR A 116 -3.05 -17.13 -12.56
CA THR A 116 -3.19 -18.21 -13.55
C THR A 116 -3.65 -19.52 -12.89
N TYR A 117 -3.08 -19.86 -11.73
CA TYR A 117 -3.52 -20.98 -10.92
C TYR A 117 -5.00 -20.86 -10.50
N ILE A 118 -5.41 -19.70 -10.00
CA ILE A 118 -6.81 -19.44 -9.61
C ILE A 118 -7.74 -19.62 -10.82
N VAL A 119 -7.42 -19.03 -11.96
CA VAL A 119 -8.21 -19.16 -13.20
C VAL A 119 -8.32 -20.60 -13.64
N SER A 120 -7.23 -21.37 -13.60
CA SER A 120 -7.24 -22.79 -13.95
C SER A 120 -8.21 -23.62 -13.10
N ARG A 121 -8.40 -23.22 -11.82
CA ARG A 121 -9.38 -23.84 -10.91
C ARG A 121 -10.82 -23.34 -11.13
N LEU A 122 -10.99 -22.13 -11.65
CA LEU A 122 -12.30 -21.53 -11.92
C LEU A 122 -12.92 -22.03 -13.24
N VAL A 123 -12.13 -22.22 -14.29
CA VAL A 123 -12.60 -22.62 -15.64
C VAL A 123 -13.48 -23.87 -15.61
N PRO A 124 -13.14 -24.98 -14.92
CA PRO A 124 -14.02 -26.16 -14.86
C PRO A 124 -15.38 -25.84 -14.21
N ARG A 125 -15.38 -24.97 -13.17
CA ARG A 125 -16.61 -24.55 -12.47
C ARG A 125 -17.50 -23.67 -13.35
N LEU A 126 -16.92 -22.85 -14.23
CA LEU A 126 -17.67 -22.07 -15.22
C LEU A 126 -18.43 -22.95 -16.20
N LYS A 127 -17.83 -24.10 -16.62
CA LYS A 127 -18.50 -25.06 -17.48
C LYS A 127 -19.74 -25.69 -16.80
N LEU A 128 -19.67 -25.92 -15.49
CA LEU A 128 -20.82 -26.39 -14.72
C LEU A 128 -21.95 -25.35 -14.66
N LEU A 129 -21.60 -24.05 -14.54
CA LEU A 129 -22.59 -22.97 -14.55
C LEU A 129 -23.33 -22.83 -15.88
N LYS A 130 -22.75 -23.24 -16.99
CA LYS A 130 -23.39 -23.26 -18.32
C LYS A 130 -24.63 -24.17 -18.38
N ASN A 131 -24.58 -25.25 -17.61
CA ASN A 131 -25.62 -26.31 -17.62
C ASN A 131 -26.52 -26.23 -16.36
N ALA A 132 -26.23 -25.33 -15.41
CA ALA A 132 -27.00 -25.25 -14.17
C ALA A 132 -28.20 -24.32 -14.35
N GLU A 133 -29.39 -24.88 -14.31
CA GLU A 133 -30.66 -24.17 -14.15
C GLU A 133 -30.90 -23.83 -12.66
N SER A 134 -30.04 -23.03 -12.07
CA SER A 134 -30.27 -22.62 -10.69
C SER A 134 -31.23 -21.44 -10.63
N GLY A 135 -32.35 -21.61 -9.92
CA GLY A 135 -33.26 -20.52 -9.58
C GLY A 135 -32.70 -19.56 -8.55
N ASP A 136 -31.57 -19.90 -7.94
CA ASP A 136 -30.94 -19.12 -6.88
C ASP A 136 -30.15 -17.93 -7.40
N CYS A 137 -30.15 -16.84 -6.63
CA CYS A 137 -29.40 -15.64 -6.91
C CYS A 137 -27.89 -15.91 -6.76
N ASN A 138 -27.11 -15.59 -7.78
CA ASN A 138 -25.67 -15.74 -7.71
C ASN A 138 -25.06 -14.60 -6.84
N PRO A 139 -24.29 -14.91 -5.78
CA PRO A 139 -23.70 -13.88 -4.92
C PRO A 139 -22.43 -13.25 -5.52
N ALA A 140 -21.87 -13.74 -6.62
CA ALA A 140 -20.63 -13.26 -7.21
C ALA A 140 -20.63 -11.75 -7.51
N PRO A 141 -21.72 -11.12 -8.00
CA PRO A 141 -21.77 -9.68 -8.20
C PRO A 141 -21.45 -8.86 -6.95
N LEU A 142 -21.91 -9.34 -5.79
CA LEU A 142 -21.65 -8.63 -4.53
C LEU A 142 -20.17 -8.59 -4.18
N TYR A 143 -19.41 -9.66 -4.45
CA TYR A 143 -17.96 -9.67 -4.25
C TYR A 143 -17.25 -8.65 -5.16
N LEU A 144 -17.67 -8.56 -6.43
CA LEU A 144 -17.08 -7.65 -7.41
C LEU A 144 -17.37 -6.16 -7.07
N ILE A 145 -18.45 -5.88 -6.37
CA ILE A 145 -18.83 -4.53 -5.97
C ILE A 145 -18.28 -4.17 -4.61
N CYS A 146 -18.60 -4.99 -3.60
CA CYS A 146 -18.36 -4.59 -2.20
C CYS A 146 -16.89 -4.62 -1.83
N ILE A 147 -16.12 -5.63 -2.25
CA ILE A 147 -14.71 -5.75 -1.84
C ILE A 147 -13.90 -4.54 -2.32
N PRO A 148 -13.87 -4.21 -3.63
CA PRO A 148 -13.08 -3.08 -4.11
C PRO A 148 -13.53 -1.74 -3.51
N ILE A 149 -14.84 -1.52 -3.40
CA ILE A 149 -15.36 -0.27 -2.83
C ILE A 149 -14.93 -0.12 -1.38
N VAL A 150 -15.14 -1.14 -0.55
CA VAL A 150 -14.81 -1.05 0.88
C VAL A 150 -13.30 -0.90 1.08
N VAL A 151 -12.47 -1.69 0.40
CA VAL A 151 -11.01 -1.60 0.47
C VAL A 151 -10.53 -0.20 0.08
N THR A 152 -11.07 0.34 -1.02
CA THR A 152 -10.70 1.68 -1.50
C THR A 152 -11.16 2.78 -0.54
N LEU A 153 -12.37 2.69 0.00
CA LEU A 153 -12.85 3.65 1.01
C LEU A 153 -11.98 3.64 2.26
N PHE A 154 -11.64 2.45 2.78
CA PHE A 154 -10.73 2.33 3.92
C PHE A 154 -9.36 2.94 3.63
N ARG A 155 -8.82 2.69 2.42
CA ARG A 155 -7.59 3.32 2.00
C ARG A 155 -7.69 4.85 2.06
N PHE A 156 -8.68 5.45 1.43
CA PHE A 156 -8.82 6.90 1.39
C PHE A 156 -8.99 7.55 2.78
N VAL A 157 -9.71 6.88 3.67
CA VAL A 157 -9.98 7.43 5.00
C VAL A 157 -8.79 7.26 5.94
N PHE A 158 -8.13 6.10 5.93
CA PHE A 158 -7.19 5.74 6.99
C PHE A 158 -5.72 5.76 6.59
N ILE A 159 -5.37 5.84 5.30
CA ILE A 159 -3.97 5.73 4.88
C ILE A 159 -3.13 6.92 5.37
N VAL A 160 -3.67 8.14 5.29
CA VAL A 160 -2.98 9.34 5.75
C VAL A 160 -2.79 9.32 7.26
N PRO A 161 -3.82 9.08 8.09
CA PRO A 161 -3.64 8.92 9.53
C PRO A 161 -2.66 7.80 9.91
N ALA A 162 -2.67 6.67 9.20
CA ALA A 162 -1.75 5.57 9.47
C ALA A 162 -0.29 5.94 9.13
N THR A 163 -0.06 6.65 8.03
CA THR A 163 1.26 7.15 7.66
C THR A 163 1.77 8.13 8.71
N GLU A 164 0.92 9.06 9.14
CA GLU A 164 1.25 10.02 10.20
C GLU A 164 1.58 9.34 11.52
N PHE A 165 0.76 8.38 11.94
CA PHE A 165 1.03 7.58 13.14
C PHE A 165 2.39 6.89 13.07
N SER A 166 2.72 6.24 11.94
CA SER A 166 4.00 5.57 11.73
C SER A 166 5.18 6.55 11.82
N ARG A 167 5.05 7.72 11.18
CA ARG A 167 6.05 8.80 11.22
C ARG A 167 6.31 9.28 12.65
N GLN A 168 5.25 9.62 13.36
CA GLN A 168 5.32 10.08 14.74
C GLN A 168 5.99 9.05 15.67
N TYR A 169 5.57 7.81 15.53
CA TYR A 169 6.12 6.73 16.34
C TYR A 169 7.64 6.57 16.13
N ALA A 170 8.10 6.59 14.86
CA ALA A 170 9.53 6.50 14.55
C ALA A 170 10.30 7.73 15.05
N ILE A 171 9.73 8.93 14.95
CA ILE A 171 10.33 10.17 15.51
C ILE A 171 10.50 10.05 17.02
N ILE A 172 9.47 9.64 17.75
CA ILE A 172 9.57 9.44 19.21
C ILE A 172 10.65 8.40 19.56
N ARG A 173 10.74 7.31 18.78
CA ARG A 173 11.76 6.28 19.00
C ARG A 173 13.18 6.77 18.72
N SER A 174 13.36 7.82 17.93
CA SER A 174 14.68 8.41 17.65
C SER A 174 15.19 9.35 18.73
N GLU A 175 14.36 9.81 19.67
CA GLU A 175 14.75 10.80 20.69
C GLU A 175 15.96 10.35 21.51
N GLN A 176 15.99 9.08 21.91
CA GLN A 176 17.14 8.56 22.66
C GLN A 176 18.41 8.52 21.81
N LEU A 177 18.30 8.16 20.53
CA LEU A 177 19.43 8.20 19.59
C LEU A 177 19.96 9.62 19.41
N ILE A 178 19.08 10.60 19.27
CA ILE A 178 19.45 12.02 19.18
C ILE A 178 20.18 12.44 20.45
N ASN A 179 19.68 12.09 21.63
CA ASN A 179 20.32 12.42 22.90
C ASN A 179 21.73 11.79 23.00
N ASP A 180 21.88 10.54 22.64
CA ASP A 180 23.17 9.84 22.68
C ASP A 180 24.19 10.46 21.70
N ILE A 181 23.73 10.93 20.50
CA ILE A 181 24.57 11.68 19.55
C ILE A 181 25.02 13.00 20.16
N GLU A 182 24.14 13.73 20.84
CA GLU A 182 24.46 15.01 21.49
C GLU A 182 25.40 14.81 22.70
N GLU A 183 25.25 13.76 23.47
CA GLU A 183 26.16 13.41 24.57
C GLU A 183 27.55 13.05 24.01
N TYR A 184 27.63 12.30 22.93
CA TYR A 184 28.88 12.03 22.25
C TYR A 184 29.59 13.32 21.83
N HIS A 185 28.86 14.23 21.21
CA HIS A 185 29.40 15.53 20.79
C HIS A 185 29.91 16.35 21.96
N LYS A 186 29.18 16.41 23.08
CA LYS A 186 29.64 17.10 24.31
C LYS A 186 30.92 16.48 24.87
N ALA A 187 31.07 15.17 24.82
CA ALA A 187 32.24 14.45 25.35
C ALA A 187 33.48 14.58 24.46
N HIS A 188 33.32 14.65 23.13
CA HIS A 188 34.44 14.55 22.18
C HIS A 188 34.68 15.86 21.38
N GLY A 189 33.82 16.84 21.50
CA GLY A 189 33.91 18.13 20.76
C GLY A 189 33.57 18.02 19.27
N GLN A 190 33.17 16.86 18.80
CA GLN A 190 32.80 16.57 17.41
C GLN A 190 31.68 15.53 17.36
N TYR A 191 30.86 15.58 16.31
CA TYR A 191 29.83 14.58 16.08
C TYR A 191 30.42 13.21 15.72
N PRO A 192 29.74 12.09 16.08
CA PRO A 192 30.21 10.77 15.72
C PRO A 192 30.27 10.60 14.20
N LYS A 193 31.30 9.90 13.70
CA LYS A 193 31.44 9.64 12.25
C LYS A 193 30.39 8.64 11.72
N SER A 194 29.83 7.82 12.61
CA SER A 194 28.77 6.85 12.29
C SER A 194 27.98 6.50 13.54
N LEU A 195 26.79 5.97 13.40
CA LEU A 195 25.97 5.49 14.50
C LEU A 195 26.62 4.34 15.31
N LEU A 196 27.55 3.59 14.70
CA LEU A 196 28.30 2.54 15.40
C LEU A 196 29.14 3.10 16.57
N SER A 197 29.52 4.36 16.52
CA SER A 197 30.28 5.03 17.60
C SER A 197 29.43 5.33 18.84
N VAL A 198 28.10 5.27 18.72
CA VAL A 198 27.14 5.53 19.81
C VAL A 198 26.69 4.24 20.51
N THR A 199 27.22 3.09 20.07
CA THR A 199 27.19 1.75 20.73
C THR A 199 25.83 1.04 20.89
N LYS A 200 24.72 1.52 20.36
CA LYS A 200 23.41 0.88 20.50
C LYS A 200 22.75 0.63 19.14
N ASP A 201 22.05 -0.52 19.01
CA ASP A 201 21.24 -0.84 17.84
C ASP A 201 19.89 -0.13 17.93
N TYR A 202 19.84 1.11 17.46
CA TYR A 202 18.60 1.90 17.41
C TYR A 202 17.78 1.52 16.21
N LYS A 203 16.58 1.01 16.46
CA LYS A 203 15.61 0.64 15.41
C LYS A 203 14.40 1.54 15.46
N PRO A 204 13.83 1.93 14.32
CA PRO A 204 12.57 2.68 14.26
C PRO A 204 11.40 1.95 14.91
N SER A 205 11.49 0.61 15.01
CA SER A 205 10.47 -0.27 15.59
C SER A 205 9.11 -0.12 14.91
N MET A 206 9.13 0.08 13.59
CA MET A 206 7.96 0.11 12.71
C MET A 206 8.16 -0.88 11.57
N ILE A 207 7.12 -1.65 11.26
CA ILE A 207 7.19 -2.70 10.23
C ILE A 207 7.57 -2.15 8.86
N GLY A 208 7.15 -0.94 8.52
CA GLY A 208 7.43 -0.29 7.24
C GLY A 208 8.70 0.55 7.18
N ILE A 209 9.48 0.65 8.25
CA ILE A 209 10.68 1.48 8.34
C ILE A 209 11.87 0.61 8.70
N LYS A 210 12.87 0.55 7.80
CA LYS A 210 13.98 -0.38 7.90
C LYS A 210 15.00 0.02 8.96
N GLN A 211 15.48 1.26 8.91
CA GLN A 211 16.56 1.74 9.77
C GLN A 211 16.58 3.27 9.81
N PHE A 212 17.35 3.81 10.76
CA PHE A 212 17.77 5.19 10.74
C PHE A 212 19.06 5.33 9.91
N HIS A 213 19.12 6.39 9.14
CA HIS A 213 20.30 6.83 8.41
C HIS A 213 20.88 8.08 9.10
N TYR A 214 22.19 8.22 9.07
CA TYR A 214 22.88 9.28 9.77
C TYR A 214 23.98 9.86 8.87
N GLU A 215 23.95 11.16 8.68
CA GLU A 215 24.92 11.90 7.88
C GLU A 215 25.50 13.07 8.72
N PRO A 216 26.71 12.92 9.27
CA PRO A 216 27.35 14.00 10.02
C PRO A 216 27.87 15.08 9.09
N ASN A 217 27.84 16.29 9.59
CA ASN A 217 28.49 17.45 8.98
C ASN A 217 29.24 18.20 10.12
N ASP A 218 30.16 19.08 9.77
CA ASP A 218 31.04 19.75 10.76
C ASP A 218 30.31 20.48 11.88
N ARG A 219 29.11 21.03 11.60
CA ARG A 219 28.31 21.84 12.54
C ARG A 219 27.04 21.15 13.06
N ALA A 220 26.59 20.11 12.36
CA ALA A 220 25.34 19.44 12.66
C ALA A 220 25.34 18.00 12.11
N TYR A 221 24.18 17.40 12.01
CA TYR A 221 23.95 16.13 11.36
C TYR A 221 22.52 16.02 10.85
N ASN A 222 22.32 15.19 9.85
CA ASN A 222 21.02 14.70 9.44
C ASN A 222 20.79 13.32 10.05
N LEU A 223 19.62 13.12 10.63
CA LEU A 223 19.12 11.80 11.02
C LEU A 223 17.82 11.59 10.27
N TYR A 224 17.74 10.56 9.43
CA TYR A 224 16.55 10.34 8.64
C TYR A 224 16.19 8.87 8.51
N PHE A 225 14.96 8.63 8.08
CA PHE A 225 14.47 7.30 7.72
C PHE A 225 13.56 7.40 6.50
N GLU A 226 13.54 6.32 5.75
CA GLU A 226 12.63 6.13 4.63
C GLU A 226 11.38 5.41 5.12
N GLN A 227 10.23 5.94 4.75
CA GLN A 227 8.95 5.40 5.14
C GLN A 227 8.14 4.99 3.91
N PHE A 228 7.47 3.83 4.02
CA PHE A 228 6.47 3.43 3.05
C PHE A 228 5.35 4.48 2.96
N THR A 229 5.04 4.93 1.75
CA THR A 229 4.03 5.97 1.52
C THR A 229 2.84 5.43 0.76
N TYR A 230 1.73 6.14 0.87
CA TYR A 230 0.51 5.87 0.09
C TYR A 230 0.60 6.33 -1.38
N LYS A 231 1.64 7.07 -1.75
CA LYS A 231 1.91 7.51 -3.12
C LYS A 231 2.69 6.41 -3.84
N PHE A 232 2.10 5.86 -4.89
CA PHE A 232 2.75 4.83 -5.68
C PHE A 232 3.96 5.40 -6.43
N GLY A 233 5.08 4.70 -6.36
CA GLY A 233 6.32 5.09 -7.02
C GLY A 233 7.14 6.13 -6.27
N ALA A 234 6.61 6.72 -5.17
CA ALA A 234 7.34 7.70 -4.39
C ALA A 234 7.82 7.11 -3.07
N GLN A 235 8.96 7.59 -2.60
CA GLN A 235 9.47 7.37 -1.25
C GLN A 235 9.23 8.61 -0.40
N GLU A 236 8.91 8.42 0.87
CA GLU A 236 8.85 9.50 1.85
C GLU A 236 10.11 9.44 2.70
N ILE A 237 10.86 10.53 2.70
CA ILE A 237 11.97 10.73 3.62
C ILE A 237 11.50 11.63 4.75
N VAL A 238 11.77 11.20 5.98
CA VAL A 238 11.51 11.93 7.20
C VAL A 238 12.85 12.24 7.85
N MET A 239 13.22 13.52 7.96
CA MET A 239 14.56 13.96 8.31
C MET A 239 14.54 14.94 9.47
N TYR A 240 15.42 14.71 10.42
CA TYR A 240 15.81 15.62 11.49
C TYR A 240 17.09 16.36 11.11
N ASN A 241 17.15 17.66 11.34
CA ASN A 241 18.38 18.43 11.34
C ASN A 241 18.36 19.41 12.50
N LYS A 242 19.39 19.40 13.34
CA LYS A 242 19.46 20.21 14.55
C LYS A 242 19.41 21.73 14.28
N LEU A 243 19.95 22.19 13.17
CA LEU A 243 20.00 23.59 12.76
C LEU A 243 18.83 23.98 11.84
N ASP A 244 17.90 23.07 11.60
CA ASP A 244 16.82 23.22 10.61
C ASP A 244 17.33 23.39 9.15
N GLU A 245 18.59 23.06 8.92
CA GLU A 245 19.25 23.08 7.61
C GLU A 245 19.15 21.67 6.99
N HIS A 246 18.00 21.35 6.45
CA HIS A 246 17.73 20.02 5.85
C HIS A 246 18.36 19.94 4.47
N ILE A 247 19.63 19.60 4.41
CA ILE A 247 20.37 19.34 3.18
C ILE A 247 20.60 17.84 3.10
N MET A 248 20.20 17.24 2.01
CA MET A 248 20.46 15.84 1.74
C MET A 248 21.43 15.70 0.58
N ILE A 249 22.56 15.03 0.82
CA ILE A 249 23.57 14.74 -0.20
C ILE A 249 23.38 13.29 -0.60
N SER A 250 22.81 13.05 -1.77
CA SER A 250 22.73 11.73 -2.36
C SER A 250 23.03 11.80 -3.86
N HIS A 251 23.63 10.77 -4.35
CA HIS A 251 23.96 10.62 -5.76
C HIS A 251 22.79 10.17 -6.63
N ASP A 252 21.69 9.76 -6.05
CA ASP A 252 20.57 9.15 -6.78
C ASP A 252 19.67 10.17 -7.47
N SER A 253 19.72 11.43 -7.02
CA SER A 253 18.92 12.50 -7.61
C SER A 253 19.48 13.87 -7.26
N ASP A 254 19.53 14.79 -8.23
CA ASP A 254 19.92 16.19 -8.00
C ASP A 254 19.08 16.87 -6.91
N ILE A 255 17.87 16.40 -6.71
CA ILE A 255 16.95 16.92 -5.70
C ILE A 255 17.51 16.82 -4.29
N LEU A 256 18.34 15.82 -4.02
CA LEU A 256 18.95 15.60 -2.71
C LEU A 256 20.13 16.56 -2.46
N LEU A 257 20.52 17.31 -3.47
CA LEU A 257 21.51 18.38 -3.38
C LEU A 257 20.86 19.75 -3.13
N TRP A 258 19.53 19.84 -3.22
CA TRP A 258 18.84 21.11 -3.06
C TRP A 258 18.70 21.50 -1.59
N THR A 259 18.83 22.81 -1.36
CA THR A 259 18.59 23.40 -0.06
C THR A 259 17.10 23.31 0.33
N PRO A 260 16.76 23.44 1.62
CA PRO A 260 15.37 23.49 2.05
C PRO A 260 14.55 24.59 1.35
N GLU A 261 15.17 25.75 1.05
CA GLU A 261 14.55 26.84 0.32
C GLU A 261 14.23 26.45 -1.12
N GLU A 262 15.14 25.79 -1.81
CA GLU A 262 14.92 25.28 -3.16
C GLU A 262 13.83 24.23 -3.18
N LEU A 263 13.83 23.28 -2.24
CA LEU A 263 12.77 22.29 -2.08
C LEU A 263 11.40 22.94 -1.81
N ARG A 264 11.35 23.95 -0.93
CA ARG A 264 10.10 24.70 -0.62
C ARG A 264 9.59 25.49 -1.82
N SER A 265 10.47 26.00 -2.67
CA SER A 265 10.09 26.76 -3.85
C SER A 265 9.48 25.88 -4.96
N ARG A 266 9.78 24.58 -4.95
CA ARG A 266 9.31 23.61 -5.94
C ARG A 266 7.98 23.03 -5.49
N ARG A 267 6.91 23.34 -6.21
CA ARG A 267 5.57 22.79 -5.99
C ARG A 267 5.45 21.41 -6.62
N GLY A 268 4.72 20.51 -5.97
CA GLY A 268 4.43 19.19 -6.48
C GLY A 268 5.13 18.06 -5.68
N TYR A 269 5.80 17.14 -6.37
CA TYR A 269 6.38 15.94 -5.77
C TYR A 269 7.43 16.21 -4.69
N TYR A 270 8.03 17.38 -4.71
CA TYR A 270 9.15 17.77 -3.88
C TYR A 270 8.80 18.77 -2.79
N ALA A 271 7.51 18.90 -2.48
CA ALA A 271 7.10 19.78 -1.41
C ALA A 271 7.65 19.30 -0.06
N VAL A 272 8.38 20.16 0.62
CA VAL A 272 8.83 19.92 1.99
C VAL A 272 7.70 20.28 2.94
N HIS A 273 7.43 19.42 3.90
CA HIS A 273 6.43 19.59 4.92
C HIS A 273 7.06 19.52 6.30
N ASP A 274 6.60 20.36 7.20
CA ASP A 274 6.98 20.26 8.60
C ASP A 274 6.29 19.04 9.22
N ALA A 275 7.06 18.24 9.96
CA ALA A 275 6.49 17.21 10.81
C ALA A 275 5.96 17.86 12.11
N SER A 276 5.21 17.11 12.89
CA SER A 276 4.65 17.56 14.16
C SER A 276 5.69 17.79 15.27
N SER A 277 6.91 17.27 15.10
CA SER A 277 8.03 17.47 16.01
C SER A 277 8.98 18.55 15.48
N PRO A 278 9.51 19.45 16.33
CA PRO A 278 10.46 20.47 15.92
C PRO A 278 11.69 19.89 15.23
N GLN A 279 12.21 20.59 14.24
CA GLN A 279 13.42 20.21 13.49
C GLN A 279 13.25 18.93 12.65
N TRP A 280 12.04 18.37 12.56
CA TRP A 280 11.69 17.27 11.69
C TRP A 280 10.89 17.77 10.50
N LYS A 281 11.32 17.35 9.28
CA LYS A 281 10.62 17.60 8.02
C LYS A 281 10.47 16.31 7.22
N TYR A 282 9.48 16.28 6.35
CA TYR A 282 9.32 15.15 5.43
C TYR A 282 9.03 15.65 4.02
N PHE A 283 9.44 14.87 3.06
CA PHE A 283 9.25 15.15 1.65
C PHE A 283 9.18 13.85 0.86
N TRP A 284 8.62 13.93 -0.33
CA TRP A 284 8.53 12.80 -1.24
C TRP A 284 9.39 13.05 -2.46
N PHE A 285 9.97 11.97 -2.98
CA PHE A 285 10.61 11.97 -4.30
C PHE A 285 10.32 10.65 -5.01
N ASP A 286 10.37 10.70 -6.37
CA ASP A 286 10.10 9.56 -7.24
C ASP A 286 11.37 8.74 -7.50
#